data_1fd309cba8cd8d95f9759ce76a87fe2c
#
_entry.id   1fd309cba8cd8d95f9759ce76a87fe2c
#
_cell.length_a   1.000
_cell.length_b   1.000
_cell.length_c   1.000
_cell.angle_alpha   90.00
_cell.angle_beta   90.00
_cell.angle_gamma   90.00
#
_symmetry.space_group_name_H-M   'P 1'
#
loop_
_entity.id
_entity.type
_entity.pdbx_description
1 polymer ?
#
loop_
_entity_poly.entity_id
_entity_poly.type
_entity_poly.pdbx_seq_one_letter_code
_entity_poly.pdbx_strand_id
1 'polypeptide(L)'
;LIQAAVEATRAAGGDVTLIDLADYPLPLYNGDLEDRDGLPDNALRLKALFKEHDAFLIASPEYNSSIPPLLKNTLDWVSREWQGESGLVPYQNKVAAILAASPGIFGGMRMLPHLRQVLNTLGVLVLPGQFSLAHADHAFDPENGALKSPARLHALVLELVNTTTALKQA
;
A
#
# COMPACT_ATOMS: atom_id res chain seq x y z
N LEU A 1 -1.28 13.08 1.58
CA LEU A 1 -1.33 12.38 0.29
C LEU A 1 -2.37 11.28 0.28
N ILE A 2 -2.36 10.36 1.25
CA ILE A 2 -3.30 9.21 1.24
C ILE A 2 -4.77 9.65 1.25
N GLN A 3 -5.13 10.69 1.98
CA GLN A 3 -6.50 11.23 2.03
C GLN A 3 -6.96 11.69 0.64
N ALA A 4 -6.13 12.46 -0.09
CA ALA A 4 -6.43 12.87 -1.46
C ALA A 4 -6.59 11.67 -2.42
N ALA A 5 -5.79 10.61 -2.21
CA ALA A 5 -5.90 9.39 -2.98
C ALA A 5 -7.19 8.61 -2.68
N VAL A 6 -7.61 8.56 -1.41
CA VAL A 6 -8.89 7.96 -0.98
C VAL A 6 -10.08 8.69 -1.59
N GLU A 7 -10.09 10.01 -1.54
CA GLU A 7 -11.15 10.83 -2.17
C GLU A 7 -11.24 10.60 -3.68
N ALA A 8 -10.07 10.59 -4.36
CA ALA A 8 -10.01 10.29 -5.78
C ALA A 8 -10.52 8.88 -6.11
N THR A 9 -10.20 7.87 -5.27
CA THR A 9 -10.66 6.49 -5.45
C THR A 9 -12.18 6.39 -5.33
N ARG A 10 -12.75 7.02 -4.31
CA ARG A 10 -14.21 7.07 -4.13
C ARG A 10 -14.90 7.79 -5.29
N ALA A 11 -14.33 8.91 -5.76
CA ALA A 11 -14.84 9.63 -6.92
C ALA A 11 -14.78 8.79 -8.22
N ALA A 12 -13.81 7.86 -8.32
CA ALA A 12 -13.71 6.91 -9.42
C ALA A 12 -14.61 5.67 -9.26
N GLY A 13 -15.42 5.58 -8.20
CA GLY A 13 -16.35 4.48 -7.95
C GLY A 13 -15.77 3.32 -7.13
N GLY A 14 -14.57 3.47 -6.57
CA GLY A 14 -13.97 2.47 -5.69
C GLY A 14 -14.53 2.56 -4.26
N ASP A 15 -14.78 1.41 -3.64
CA ASP A 15 -15.02 1.31 -2.20
C ASP A 15 -13.67 1.24 -1.46
N VAL A 16 -13.50 2.04 -0.40
CA VAL A 16 -12.20 2.24 0.24
C VAL A 16 -12.26 2.06 1.74
N THR A 17 -11.51 1.09 2.24
CA THR A 17 -11.13 0.96 3.65
C THR A 17 -9.76 1.60 3.86
N LEU A 18 -9.72 2.73 4.53
CA LEU A 18 -8.46 3.38 4.92
C LEU A 18 -7.98 2.81 6.25
N ILE A 19 -6.73 2.34 6.27
CA ILE A 19 -6.06 1.91 7.50
C ILE A 19 -4.76 2.69 7.73
N ASP A 20 -4.40 2.89 8.98
CA ASP A 20 -3.06 3.28 9.40
C ASP A 20 -2.36 2.06 10.01
N LEU A 21 -1.17 1.73 9.52
CA LEU A 21 -0.40 0.58 10.05
C LEU A 21 0.03 0.79 11.51
N ALA A 22 0.05 2.03 12.01
CA ALA A 22 0.29 2.33 13.42
C ALA A 22 -0.80 1.75 14.35
N ASP A 23 -2.02 1.54 13.84
CA ASP A 23 -3.14 0.92 14.58
C ASP A 23 -3.03 -0.61 14.66
N TYR A 24 -2.05 -1.19 13.95
CA TYR A 24 -1.79 -2.63 13.88
C TYR A 24 -0.36 -2.96 14.34
N PRO A 25 0.02 -2.65 15.59
CA PRO A 25 1.38 -2.91 16.06
C PRO A 25 1.73 -4.39 15.95
N LEU A 26 2.90 -4.65 15.36
CA LEU A 26 3.47 -5.97 15.17
C LEU A 26 4.87 -6.02 15.76
N PRO A 27 5.28 -7.11 16.43
CA PRO A 27 6.68 -7.29 16.79
C PRO A 27 7.53 -7.32 15.50
N LEU A 28 8.81 -7.00 15.62
CA LEU A 28 9.72 -7.23 14.50
C LEU A 28 9.69 -8.72 14.14
N TYR A 29 9.52 -9.01 12.84
CA TYR A 29 9.42 -10.40 12.38
C TYR A 29 10.68 -11.19 12.79
N ASN A 30 10.42 -12.33 13.39
CA ASN A 30 11.42 -13.31 13.80
C ASN A 30 10.81 -14.70 13.68
N GLY A 31 11.47 -15.60 12.94
CA GLY A 31 11.00 -16.97 12.74
C GLY A 31 10.86 -17.77 14.03
N ASP A 32 11.79 -17.60 14.98
CA ASP A 32 11.70 -18.30 16.29
C ASP A 32 10.47 -17.82 17.10
N LEU A 33 10.08 -16.55 16.94
CA LEU A 33 8.87 -16.01 17.56
C LEU A 33 7.61 -16.62 16.91
N GLU A 34 7.59 -16.70 15.58
CA GLU A 34 6.52 -17.32 14.82
C GLU A 34 6.35 -18.81 15.18
N ASP A 35 7.44 -19.55 15.26
CA ASP A 35 7.43 -20.98 15.61
C ASP A 35 6.90 -21.23 17.02
N ARG A 36 7.20 -20.32 17.96
CA ARG A 36 6.78 -20.45 19.36
C ARG A 36 5.33 -20.01 19.60
N ASP A 37 4.92 -18.86 19.04
CA ASP A 37 3.70 -18.15 19.42
C ASP A 37 2.67 -18.09 18.27
N GLY A 38 3.07 -18.47 17.04
CA GLY A 38 2.25 -18.30 15.84
C GLY A 38 2.21 -16.85 15.35
N LEU A 39 1.19 -16.54 14.55
CA LEU A 39 1.01 -15.19 14.02
C LEU A 39 0.38 -14.27 15.06
N PRO A 40 0.90 -13.04 15.24
CA PRO A 40 0.25 -12.02 16.05
C PRO A 40 -1.18 -11.71 15.60
N ASP A 41 -2.08 -11.39 16.53
CA ASP A 41 -3.48 -11.06 16.23
C ASP A 41 -3.63 -9.97 15.16
N ASN A 42 -2.78 -8.94 15.21
CA ASN A 42 -2.81 -7.87 14.21
C ASN A 42 -2.36 -8.33 12.82
N ALA A 43 -1.48 -9.34 12.72
CA ALA A 43 -1.15 -9.95 11.44
C ALA A 43 -2.35 -10.70 10.86
N LEU A 44 -3.09 -11.44 11.68
CA LEU A 44 -4.33 -12.13 11.29
C LEU A 44 -5.41 -11.15 10.85
N ARG A 45 -5.60 -10.04 11.59
CA ARG A 45 -6.54 -8.98 11.21
C ARG A 45 -6.20 -8.36 9.85
N LEU A 46 -4.92 -8.05 9.62
CA LEU A 46 -4.45 -7.52 8.34
C LEU A 46 -4.57 -8.54 7.20
N LYS A 47 -4.28 -9.84 7.47
CA LYS A 47 -4.53 -10.92 6.49
C LYS A 47 -5.99 -10.94 6.05
N ALA A 48 -6.93 -10.85 6.99
CA ALA A 48 -8.36 -10.82 6.69
C ALA A 48 -8.72 -9.60 5.82
N LEU A 49 -8.30 -8.40 6.23
CA LEU A 49 -8.53 -7.18 5.45
C LEU A 49 -7.94 -7.28 4.03
N PHE A 50 -6.72 -7.78 3.88
CA PHE A 50 -6.09 -7.93 2.57
C PHE A 50 -6.87 -8.92 1.68
N LYS A 51 -7.39 -10.00 2.25
CA LYS A 51 -8.22 -10.99 1.53
C LYS A 51 -9.55 -10.41 1.07
N GLU A 52 -10.20 -9.57 1.87
CA GLU A 52 -11.50 -8.96 1.58
C GLU A 52 -11.46 -7.92 0.45
N HIS A 53 -10.29 -7.35 0.16
CA HIS A 53 -10.14 -6.28 -0.82
C HIS A 53 -9.47 -6.78 -2.11
N ASP A 54 -9.78 -6.15 -3.23
CA ASP A 54 -9.30 -6.54 -4.57
C ASP A 54 -8.03 -5.79 -4.99
N ALA A 55 -7.74 -4.66 -4.33
CA ALA A 55 -6.63 -3.80 -4.68
C ALA A 55 -5.97 -3.15 -3.46
N PHE A 56 -4.73 -2.71 -3.66
CA PHE A 56 -3.97 -1.93 -2.69
C PHE A 56 -3.65 -0.54 -3.25
N LEU A 57 -3.91 0.48 -2.44
CA LEU A 57 -3.44 1.84 -2.67
C LEU A 57 -2.48 2.19 -1.54
N ILE A 58 -1.17 2.09 -1.80
CA ILE A 58 -0.14 2.20 -0.76
C ILE A 58 0.57 3.54 -0.86
N ALA A 59 0.41 4.38 0.16
CA ALA A 59 1.21 5.59 0.33
C ALA A 59 2.25 5.38 1.43
N SER A 60 3.52 5.56 1.11
CA SER A 60 4.62 5.31 2.02
C SER A 60 5.67 6.42 1.97
N PRO A 61 6.27 6.81 3.09
CA PRO A 61 7.48 7.62 3.08
C PRO A 61 8.70 6.80 2.62
N GLU A 62 9.77 7.51 2.30
CA GLU A 62 11.08 6.93 2.00
C GLU A 62 11.99 7.06 3.22
N TYR A 63 12.55 5.97 3.71
CA TYR A 63 13.56 5.95 4.76
C TYR A 63 14.88 5.41 4.19
N ASN A 64 15.92 6.26 4.18
CA ASN A 64 17.25 5.90 3.68
C ASN A 64 17.20 5.23 2.28
N SER A 65 16.45 5.84 1.35
CA SER A 65 16.27 5.39 -0.03
C SER A 65 15.53 4.04 -0.18
N SER A 66 14.80 3.59 0.84
CA SER A 66 14.06 2.32 0.83
C SER A 66 12.71 2.44 1.52
N ILE A 67 11.99 1.31 1.58
CA ILE A 67 10.71 1.19 2.29
C ILE A 67 10.93 1.28 3.80
N PRO A 68 9.98 1.89 4.56
CA PRO A 68 10.05 1.95 6.01
C PRO A 68 9.98 0.56 6.65
N PRO A 69 10.64 0.37 7.81
CA PRO A 69 10.57 -0.90 8.55
C PRO A 69 9.14 -1.32 8.87
N LEU A 70 8.26 -0.38 9.23
CA LEU A 70 6.86 -0.66 9.55
C LEU A 70 6.14 -1.32 8.37
N LEU A 71 6.26 -0.78 7.15
CA LEU A 71 5.63 -1.36 5.96
C LEU A 71 6.23 -2.72 5.62
N LYS A 72 7.58 -2.84 5.62
CA LYS A 72 8.24 -4.11 5.31
C LYS A 72 7.86 -5.20 6.31
N ASN A 73 7.89 -4.90 7.61
CA ASN A 73 7.51 -5.82 8.68
C ASN A 73 6.05 -6.28 8.56
N THR A 74 5.15 -5.37 8.21
CA THR A 74 3.74 -5.70 7.97
C THR A 74 3.59 -6.69 6.81
N LEU A 75 4.24 -6.42 5.67
CA LEU A 75 4.18 -7.31 4.51
C LEU A 75 4.79 -8.68 4.83
N ASP A 76 5.86 -8.74 5.62
CA ASP A 76 6.48 -9.99 6.04
C ASP A 76 5.55 -10.82 6.93
N TRP A 77 4.96 -10.24 7.97
CA TRP A 77 4.01 -10.95 8.83
C TRP A 77 2.76 -11.42 8.08
N VAL A 78 2.18 -10.57 7.23
CA VAL A 78 0.97 -10.92 6.47
C VAL A 78 1.25 -12.01 5.45
N SER A 79 2.48 -12.15 4.95
CA SER A 79 2.89 -13.18 4.00
C SER A 79 3.23 -14.54 4.64
N ARG A 80 3.00 -14.72 5.94
CA ARG A 80 3.25 -16.02 6.58
C ARG A 80 2.10 -16.99 6.36
N GLU A 81 2.43 -18.29 6.28
CA GLU A 81 1.45 -19.37 6.27
C GLU A 81 0.68 -19.39 7.61
N TRP A 82 -0.60 -19.73 7.55
CA TRP A 82 -1.40 -19.87 8.76
C TRP A 82 -2.47 -20.95 8.57
N GLN A 83 -2.49 -21.94 9.47
CA GLN A 83 -3.47 -23.04 9.48
C GLN A 83 -3.60 -23.76 8.12
N GLY A 84 -2.49 -23.96 7.42
CA GLY A 84 -2.45 -24.61 6.12
C GLY A 84 -2.81 -23.69 4.93
N GLU A 85 -3.18 -22.44 5.18
CA GLU A 85 -3.38 -21.44 4.12
C GLU A 85 -2.05 -20.78 3.75
N SER A 86 -1.69 -20.81 2.45
CA SER A 86 -0.48 -20.15 1.96
C SER A 86 -0.46 -18.66 2.33
N GLY A 87 0.69 -18.17 2.73
CA GLY A 87 0.92 -16.76 3.02
C GLY A 87 0.73 -15.83 1.81
N LEU A 88 0.66 -16.35 0.60
CA LEU A 88 0.43 -15.54 -0.60
C LEU A 88 -1.06 -15.27 -0.89
N VAL A 89 -1.99 -16.01 -0.27
CA VAL A 89 -3.44 -15.82 -0.49
C VAL A 89 -3.90 -14.37 -0.30
N PRO A 90 -3.44 -13.61 0.72
CA PRO A 90 -3.81 -12.20 0.89
C PRO A 90 -3.36 -11.27 -0.24
N TYR A 91 -2.43 -11.72 -1.08
CA TYR A 91 -1.80 -10.91 -2.14
C TYR A 91 -2.21 -11.35 -3.55
N GLN A 92 -2.62 -12.60 -3.72
CA GLN A 92 -2.98 -13.16 -5.02
C GLN A 92 -4.15 -12.42 -5.65
N ASN A 93 -4.10 -12.23 -6.98
CA ASN A 93 -5.13 -11.57 -7.78
C ASN A 93 -5.41 -10.11 -7.36
N LYS A 94 -4.47 -9.46 -6.68
CA LYS A 94 -4.58 -8.05 -6.28
C LYS A 94 -3.86 -7.15 -7.26
N VAL A 95 -4.43 -5.95 -7.45
CA VAL A 95 -3.78 -4.85 -8.17
C VAL A 95 -3.26 -3.83 -7.15
N ALA A 96 -2.12 -3.21 -7.42
CA ALA A 96 -1.60 -2.16 -6.54
C ALA A 96 -1.22 -0.89 -7.31
N ALA A 97 -1.57 0.27 -6.74
CA ALA A 97 -0.97 1.56 -7.03
C ALA A 97 -0.09 2.01 -5.86
N ILE A 98 1.10 2.50 -6.15
CA ILE A 98 2.09 2.89 -5.14
C ILE A 98 2.39 4.38 -5.21
N LEU A 99 2.39 5.01 -4.04
CA LEU A 99 2.53 6.44 -3.85
C LEU A 99 3.63 6.74 -2.84
N ALA A 100 4.33 7.85 -3.04
CA ALA A 100 5.27 8.38 -2.08
C ALA A 100 5.16 9.89 -1.94
N ALA A 101 5.56 10.43 -0.81
CA ALA A 101 5.67 11.87 -0.57
C ALA A 101 6.86 12.18 0.33
N SER A 102 7.52 13.30 0.07
CA SER A 102 8.64 13.78 0.89
C SER A 102 8.77 15.30 0.75
N PRO A 103 9.22 16.02 1.79
CA PRO A 103 9.60 17.43 1.65
C PRO A 103 10.76 17.66 0.67
N GLY A 104 11.59 16.64 0.45
CA GLY A 104 12.73 16.72 -0.46
C GLY A 104 12.33 16.65 -1.95
N ILE A 105 13.29 17.03 -2.79
CA ILE A 105 13.14 17.11 -4.27
C ILE A 105 12.83 15.76 -4.94
N PHE A 106 13.17 14.63 -4.29
CA PHE A 106 12.90 13.30 -4.83
C PHE A 106 11.50 12.75 -4.51
N GLY A 107 10.75 13.39 -3.60
CA GLY A 107 9.37 12.99 -3.29
C GLY A 107 9.19 11.53 -2.86
N GLY A 108 10.23 10.86 -2.40
CA GLY A 108 10.20 9.44 -2.04
C GLY A 108 10.34 8.47 -3.21
N MET A 109 10.72 8.94 -4.39
CA MET A 109 10.76 8.12 -5.61
C MET A 109 11.71 6.92 -5.55
N ARG A 110 12.77 6.96 -4.74
CA ARG A 110 13.76 5.87 -4.64
C ARG A 110 13.21 4.65 -3.89
N MET A 111 12.25 4.85 -3.01
CA MET A 111 11.54 3.77 -2.31
C MET A 111 10.61 2.98 -3.24
N LEU A 112 9.97 3.64 -4.22
CA LEU A 112 8.93 3.02 -5.06
C LEU A 112 9.40 1.76 -5.82
N PRO A 113 10.60 1.70 -6.44
CA PRO A 113 11.10 0.48 -7.06
C PRO A 113 11.27 -0.68 -6.05
N HIS A 114 11.71 -0.40 -4.83
CA HIS A 114 11.86 -1.42 -3.78
C HIS A 114 10.50 -1.97 -3.36
N LEU A 115 9.50 -1.10 -3.16
CA LEU A 115 8.14 -1.53 -2.84
C LEU A 115 7.53 -2.37 -3.96
N ARG A 116 7.70 -1.94 -5.22
CA ARG A 116 7.26 -2.69 -6.41
C ARG A 116 7.84 -4.09 -6.44
N GLN A 117 9.14 -4.23 -6.20
CA GLN A 117 9.81 -5.53 -6.18
C GLN A 117 9.24 -6.45 -5.11
N VAL A 118 9.02 -5.94 -3.90
CA VAL A 118 8.43 -6.73 -2.80
C VAL A 118 7.02 -7.18 -3.16
N LEU A 119 6.16 -6.28 -3.64
CA LEU A 119 4.78 -6.60 -4.00
C LEU A 119 4.69 -7.59 -5.17
N ASN A 120 5.54 -7.44 -6.19
CA ASN A 120 5.58 -8.38 -7.31
C ASN A 120 6.03 -9.78 -6.85
N THR A 121 6.99 -9.87 -5.91
CA THR A 121 7.42 -11.15 -5.32
C THR A 121 6.27 -11.82 -4.55
N LEU A 122 5.39 -11.04 -3.94
CA LEU A 122 4.19 -11.54 -3.26
C LEU A 122 3.03 -11.88 -4.22
N GLY A 123 3.19 -11.64 -5.54
CA GLY A 123 2.19 -11.98 -6.55
C GLY A 123 1.19 -10.87 -6.86
N VAL A 124 1.46 -9.64 -6.40
CA VAL A 124 0.59 -8.48 -6.68
C VAL A 124 0.91 -7.88 -8.06
N LEU A 125 -0.11 -7.58 -8.85
CA LEU A 125 0.02 -6.81 -10.09
C LEU A 125 0.18 -5.33 -9.75
N VAL A 126 1.42 -4.83 -9.70
CA VAL A 126 1.68 -3.42 -9.45
C VAL A 126 1.59 -2.64 -10.77
N LEU A 127 0.69 -1.65 -10.84
CA LEU A 127 0.52 -0.81 -12.02
C LEU A 127 1.85 -0.21 -12.49
N PRO A 128 2.08 -0.06 -13.81
CA PRO A 128 3.27 0.60 -14.34
C PRO A 128 3.42 2.03 -13.81
N GLY A 129 2.30 2.76 -13.74
CA GLY A 129 2.23 4.09 -13.16
C GLY A 129 2.52 4.09 -11.65
N GLN A 130 3.12 5.18 -11.18
CA GLN A 130 3.36 5.44 -9.76
C GLN A 130 3.36 6.94 -9.50
N PHE A 131 3.09 7.35 -8.26
CA PHE A 131 3.01 8.76 -7.89
C PHE A 131 4.06 9.11 -6.83
N SER A 132 4.88 10.11 -7.12
CA SER A 132 5.87 10.68 -6.22
C SER A 132 5.61 12.17 -6.06
N LEU A 133 5.44 12.64 -4.82
CA LEU A 133 5.16 14.03 -4.47
C LEU A 133 6.37 14.68 -3.82
N ALA A 134 7.16 15.38 -4.64
CA ALA A 134 8.24 16.23 -4.15
C ALA A 134 7.69 17.49 -3.47
N HIS A 135 8.46 18.09 -2.57
CA HIS A 135 8.09 19.31 -1.83
C HIS A 135 6.69 19.21 -1.22
N ALA A 136 6.41 18.07 -0.55
CA ALA A 136 5.10 17.74 -0.05
C ALA A 136 4.56 18.74 0.99
N ASP A 137 5.43 19.48 1.67
CA ASP A 137 5.13 20.57 2.59
C ASP A 137 4.47 21.78 1.90
N HIS A 138 4.69 21.96 0.60
CA HIS A 138 4.12 23.04 -0.21
C HIS A 138 3.10 22.57 -1.25
N ALA A 139 2.86 21.27 -1.34
CA ALA A 139 2.05 20.66 -2.39
C ALA A 139 0.54 20.73 -2.12
N PHE A 140 0.15 21.08 -0.91
CA PHE A 140 -1.26 21.17 -0.51
C PHE A 140 -1.68 22.63 -0.30
N ASP A 141 -2.95 22.91 -0.56
CA ASP A 141 -3.56 24.20 -0.27
C ASP A 141 -3.71 24.36 1.26
N PRO A 142 -3.19 25.45 1.85
CA PRO A 142 -3.24 25.63 3.29
C PRO A 142 -4.64 25.90 3.86
N GLU A 143 -5.59 26.33 3.02
CA GLU A 143 -6.94 26.68 3.47
C GLU A 143 -7.86 25.46 3.52
N ASN A 144 -7.72 24.55 2.56
CA ASN A 144 -8.64 23.41 2.42
C ASN A 144 -7.93 22.03 2.38
N GLY A 145 -6.60 21.98 2.42
CA GLY A 145 -5.83 20.74 2.38
C GLY A 145 -5.82 20.01 1.03
N ALA A 146 -6.37 20.61 -0.03
CA ALA A 146 -6.43 19.98 -1.33
C ALA A 146 -5.05 19.91 -2.00
N LEU A 147 -4.79 18.83 -2.72
CA LEU A 147 -3.58 18.68 -3.52
C LEU A 147 -3.63 19.66 -4.71
N LYS A 148 -2.67 20.58 -4.80
CA LYS A 148 -2.62 21.64 -5.83
C LYS A 148 -2.55 21.12 -7.27
N SER A 149 -1.94 19.94 -7.48
CA SER A 149 -1.77 19.34 -8.80
C SER A 149 -2.21 17.87 -8.81
N PRO A 150 -3.51 17.58 -8.75
CA PRO A 150 -4.03 16.22 -8.53
C PRO A 150 -4.09 15.37 -9.80
N ALA A 151 -3.95 15.91 -11.00
CA ALA A 151 -4.26 15.23 -12.26
C ALA A 151 -3.54 13.88 -12.42
N ARG A 152 -2.25 13.81 -12.08
CA ARG A 152 -1.47 12.55 -12.17
C ARG A 152 -1.92 11.52 -11.13
N LEU A 153 -2.27 11.97 -9.92
CA LEU A 153 -2.83 11.11 -8.87
C LEU A 153 -4.19 10.55 -9.32
N HIS A 154 -5.07 11.40 -9.82
CA HIS A 154 -6.37 10.99 -10.31
C HIS A 154 -6.27 9.98 -11.47
N ALA A 155 -5.36 10.20 -12.42
CA ALA A 155 -5.14 9.26 -13.51
C ALA A 155 -4.67 7.88 -13.01
N LEU A 156 -3.72 7.83 -12.07
CA LEU A 156 -3.23 6.58 -11.49
C LEU A 156 -4.33 5.84 -10.71
N VAL A 157 -5.12 6.56 -9.94
CA VAL A 157 -6.23 5.99 -9.17
C VAL A 157 -7.33 5.46 -10.10
N LEU A 158 -7.67 6.19 -11.15
CA LEU A 158 -8.63 5.71 -12.16
C LEU A 158 -8.13 4.45 -12.86
N GLU A 159 -6.84 4.38 -13.20
CA GLU A 159 -6.21 3.17 -13.75
C GLU A 159 -6.33 2.00 -12.76
N LEU A 160 -6.10 2.24 -11.44
CA LEU A 160 -6.26 1.22 -10.41
C LEU A 160 -7.69 0.67 -10.39
N VAL A 161 -8.69 1.53 -10.33
CA VAL A 161 -10.11 1.12 -10.29
C VAL A 161 -10.50 0.35 -11.55
N ASN A 162 -10.15 0.87 -12.72
CA ASN A 162 -10.50 0.22 -14.01
C ASN A 162 -9.82 -1.15 -14.16
N THR A 163 -8.52 -1.26 -13.84
CA THR A 163 -7.79 -2.52 -13.94
C THR A 163 -8.33 -3.56 -12.96
N THR A 164 -8.60 -3.14 -11.72
CA THR A 164 -9.21 -4.02 -10.70
C THR A 164 -10.57 -4.53 -11.15
N THR A 165 -11.42 -3.65 -11.67
CA THR A 165 -12.76 -4.00 -12.17
C THR A 165 -12.69 -4.98 -13.35
N ALA A 166 -11.77 -4.75 -14.29
CA ALA A 166 -11.59 -5.62 -15.46
C ALA A 166 -11.13 -7.04 -15.05
N LEU A 167 -10.21 -7.13 -14.08
CA LEU A 167 -9.73 -8.44 -13.60
C LEU A 167 -10.77 -9.23 -12.81
N LYS A 168 -11.74 -8.57 -12.17
CA LYS A 168 -12.86 -9.24 -11.49
C LYS A 168 -13.89 -9.85 -12.47
N GLN A 169 -13.93 -9.35 -13.68
CA GLN A 169 -14.88 -9.80 -14.71
C GLN A 169 -14.28 -10.89 -15.63
N ALA A 170 -12.98 -11.14 -15.53
CA ALA A 170 -12.28 -12.14 -16.33
C ALA A 170 -12.29 -13.52 -15.66
#